data_d79791e4307b6b2fd7c5dc91421d71bc
#
_entry.id   d79791e4307b6b2fd7c5dc91421d71bc
#
_cell.length_a   1.000
_cell.length_b   1.000
_cell.length_c   1.000
_cell.angle_alpha   90.00
_cell.angle_beta   90.00
_cell.angle_gamma   90.00
#
_symmetry.space_group_name_H-M   'P 1'
#
loop_
_entity.id
_entity.type
_entity.pdbx_description
1 polymer ?
#
loop_
_entity_poly.entity_id
_entity_poly.type
_entity_poly.pdbx_seq_one_letter_code
_entity_poly.pdbx_strand_id
1 'polypeptide(L)'
;LKVTWQIKHMLDLYSDVAVLNWFPISDWDKSIGHVDFTVDGLDSNKGELYAHAGFFQKNPQVQRTDEGYNIQFDNFPAKGKLELHAYWPMTASLKSKNSTNIIDSSAKDKFLKQENDIVRNRKIYHIIFYGLFPGLLLVLFVIAIVLYSSVFRSTRPPRFPKDSRLYDIPQNLAPLVLAQNVYNQRFDISGLNSVTYQISFNHMVQATILDLI
;
A
#
# COMPACT_ATOMS: atom_id res chain seq x y z
N LEU A 1 7.35 30.92 -8.10
CA LEU A 1 8.64 31.15 -7.46
C LEU A 1 9.73 30.59 -8.37
N LYS A 2 10.75 31.41 -8.70
CA LYS A 2 11.95 30.98 -9.41
C LYS A 2 13.14 31.17 -8.46
N VAL A 3 13.90 30.11 -8.25
CA VAL A 3 15.10 30.13 -7.42
C VAL A 3 16.25 29.56 -8.24
N THR A 4 17.38 30.22 -8.22
CA THR A 4 18.60 29.75 -8.89
C THR A 4 19.67 29.50 -7.85
N TRP A 5 20.27 28.32 -7.87
CA TRP A 5 21.38 27.95 -7.01
C TRP A 5 22.63 27.71 -7.84
N GLN A 6 23.75 28.15 -7.33
CA GLN A 6 25.07 27.74 -7.82
C GLN A 6 25.73 26.90 -6.72
N ILE A 7 25.88 25.61 -6.98
CA ILE A 7 26.40 24.67 -5.99
C ILE A 7 27.79 24.22 -6.44
N LYS A 8 28.77 24.37 -5.55
CA LYS A 8 30.16 23.96 -5.79
C LYS A 8 30.43 22.64 -5.06
N HIS A 9 31.33 21.83 -5.59
CA HIS A 9 31.80 20.58 -4.97
C HIS A 9 30.70 19.54 -4.71
N MET A 10 29.70 19.48 -5.59
CA MET A 10 28.56 18.60 -5.46
C MET A 10 28.73 17.24 -6.14
N LEU A 11 29.77 17.09 -6.95
CA LEU A 11 30.07 15.87 -7.67
C LEU A 11 31.07 15.02 -6.90
N ASP A 12 30.72 13.74 -6.72
CA ASP A 12 31.69 12.72 -6.31
C ASP A 12 32.48 12.28 -7.54
N LEU A 13 33.78 12.45 -7.50
CA LEU A 13 34.69 12.15 -8.62
C LEU A 13 35.29 10.76 -8.42
N TYR A 14 35.01 9.87 -9.35
CA TYR A 14 35.59 8.53 -9.42
C TYR A 14 36.62 8.45 -10.56
N SER A 15 37.35 7.33 -10.65
CA SER A 15 38.37 7.16 -11.69
C SER A 15 37.76 7.18 -13.10
N ASP A 16 36.53 6.74 -13.29
CA ASP A 16 35.85 6.60 -14.57
C ASP A 16 34.71 7.61 -14.79
N VAL A 17 34.03 8.05 -13.72
CA VAL A 17 32.87 8.93 -13.80
C VAL A 17 32.83 9.97 -12.69
N ALA A 18 32.13 11.08 -12.94
CA ALA A 18 31.67 12.01 -11.94
C ALA A 18 30.19 11.73 -11.66
N VAL A 19 29.81 11.60 -10.41
CA VAL A 19 28.44 11.22 -9.97
C VAL A 19 27.81 12.37 -9.21
N LEU A 20 26.55 12.64 -9.51
CA LEU A 20 25.67 13.52 -8.76
C LEU A 20 24.63 12.67 -8.04
N ASN A 21 24.48 12.87 -6.75
CA ASN A 21 23.36 12.38 -5.95
C ASN A 21 22.81 13.54 -5.12
N TRP A 22 21.63 14.01 -5.44
CA TRP A 22 21.08 15.21 -4.83
C TRP A 22 19.57 15.15 -4.66
N PHE A 23 19.10 15.72 -3.54
CA PHE A 23 17.68 15.87 -3.21
C PHE A 23 17.32 17.37 -3.25
N PRO A 24 16.97 17.94 -4.42
CA PRO A 24 16.58 19.35 -4.51
C PRO A 24 15.31 19.69 -3.75
N ILE A 25 14.40 18.73 -3.61
CA ILE A 25 13.16 18.89 -2.86
C ILE A 25 13.01 17.68 -1.93
N SER A 26 12.84 17.94 -0.61
CA SER A 26 12.58 16.91 0.37
C SER A 26 11.74 17.47 1.52
N ASP A 27 10.77 16.66 1.99
CA ASP A 27 9.98 16.89 3.21
C ASP A 27 9.25 18.25 3.30
N TRP A 28 8.84 18.83 2.20
CA TRP A 28 8.04 20.04 2.20
C TRP A 28 6.60 19.74 2.68
N ASP A 29 6.07 20.57 3.56
CA ASP A 29 4.75 20.37 4.16
C ASP A 29 3.58 20.56 3.19
N LYS A 30 3.80 21.22 2.05
CA LYS A 30 2.78 21.52 1.05
C LYS A 30 3.08 20.83 -0.27
N SER A 31 2.02 20.44 -0.96
CA SER A 31 2.13 19.99 -2.34
C SER A 31 2.48 21.14 -3.28
N ILE A 32 3.19 20.83 -4.36
CA ILE A 32 3.58 21.78 -5.40
C ILE A 32 2.87 21.37 -6.68
N GLY A 33 2.09 22.28 -7.28
CA GLY A 33 1.31 21.97 -8.49
C GLY A 33 2.18 21.64 -9.69
N HIS A 34 3.25 22.40 -9.90
CA HIS A 34 4.21 22.18 -11.00
C HIS A 34 5.62 22.51 -10.55
N VAL A 35 6.54 21.60 -10.85
CA VAL A 35 7.98 21.75 -10.65
C VAL A 35 8.65 21.72 -12.01
N ASP A 36 9.40 22.76 -12.32
CA ASP A 36 10.29 22.85 -13.47
C ASP A 36 11.69 23.13 -12.95
N PHE A 37 12.61 22.19 -13.19
CA PHE A 37 13.93 22.21 -12.61
C PHE A 37 14.98 22.01 -13.72
N THR A 38 15.89 22.96 -13.86
CA THR A 38 16.96 22.91 -14.85
C THR A 38 18.30 22.64 -14.17
N VAL A 39 19.06 21.71 -14.71
CA VAL A 39 20.43 21.40 -14.29
C VAL A 39 21.36 21.76 -15.43
N ASP A 40 22.11 22.84 -15.27
CA ASP A 40 23.00 23.37 -16.30
C ASP A 40 24.48 23.13 -15.96
N GLY A 41 25.33 23.32 -16.95
CA GLY A 41 26.78 23.34 -16.79
C GLY A 41 27.46 21.98 -16.91
N LEU A 42 26.72 20.95 -17.30
CA LEU A 42 27.23 19.60 -17.56
C LEU A 42 26.78 19.12 -18.94
N ASP A 43 27.74 18.59 -19.71
CA ASP A 43 27.49 18.13 -21.08
C ASP A 43 26.46 16.98 -21.08
N SER A 44 25.22 17.29 -21.43
CA SER A 44 24.11 16.34 -21.50
C SER A 44 24.31 15.24 -22.54
N ASN A 45 25.17 15.44 -23.54
CA ASN A 45 25.45 14.45 -24.57
C ASN A 45 26.37 13.32 -24.08
N LYS A 46 27.14 13.57 -23.00
CA LYS A 46 28.10 12.61 -22.44
C LYS A 46 27.61 11.93 -21.16
N GLY A 47 26.63 12.52 -20.47
CA GLY A 47 26.12 12.02 -19.22
C GLY A 47 24.72 11.48 -19.34
N GLU A 48 24.23 10.93 -18.23
CA GLU A 48 22.83 10.54 -18.05
C GLU A 48 22.33 11.04 -16.71
N LEU A 49 21.09 11.53 -16.69
CA LEU A 49 20.41 11.99 -15.49
C LEU A 49 19.10 11.23 -15.32
N TYR A 50 18.90 10.70 -14.13
CA TYR A 50 17.72 10.03 -13.67
C TYR A 50 17.06 10.86 -12.57
N ALA A 51 15.73 10.95 -12.62
CA ALA A 51 14.96 11.67 -11.61
C ALA A 51 13.92 10.74 -11.00
N HIS A 52 13.91 10.66 -9.68
CA HIS A 52 13.02 9.77 -8.91
C HIS A 52 12.18 10.58 -7.94
N ALA A 53 10.85 10.30 -7.92
CA ALA A 53 9.91 10.93 -7.00
C ALA A 53 9.35 9.95 -5.96
N GLY A 54 9.97 8.79 -5.78
CA GLY A 54 9.54 7.72 -4.90
C GLY A 54 8.80 6.58 -5.61
N PHE A 55 8.57 5.48 -4.90
CA PHE A 55 8.08 4.23 -5.49
C PHE A 55 6.66 4.31 -6.05
N PHE A 56 5.79 5.09 -5.44
CA PHE A 56 4.37 5.19 -5.81
C PHE A 56 4.04 6.41 -6.66
N GLN A 57 5.00 7.31 -6.85
CA GLN A 57 4.83 8.51 -7.67
C GLN A 57 5.21 8.24 -9.13
N LYS A 58 4.61 8.97 -10.05
CA LYS A 58 5.08 8.98 -11.43
C LYS A 58 6.47 9.60 -11.47
N ASN A 59 7.41 9.01 -12.23
CA ASN A 59 8.73 9.63 -12.38
C ASN A 59 8.59 10.98 -13.08
N PRO A 60 9.44 11.96 -12.69
CA PRO A 60 9.59 13.19 -13.43
C PRO A 60 9.94 12.93 -14.90
N GLN A 61 9.55 13.86 -15.77
CA GLN A 61 10.00 13.85 -17.14
C GLN A 61 11.37 14.52 -17.20
N VAL A 62 12.36 13.83 -17.75
CA VAL A 62 13.70 14.35 -17.94
C VAL A 62 13.93 14.58 -19.43
N GLN A 63 14.22 15.81 -19.82
CA GLN A 63 14.53 16.20 -21.17
C GLN A 63 15.97 16.69 -21.23
N ARG A 64 16.72 16.23 -22.24
CA ARG A 64 18.05 16.76 -22.52
C ARG A 64 17.91 18.10 -23.23
N THR A 65 18.73 19.05 -22.84
CA THR A 65 18.91 20.35 -23.49
C THR A 65 20.36 20.49 -23.95
N ASP A 66 20.67 21.52 -24.73
CA ASP A 66 22.05 21.77 -25.21
C ASP A 66 22.98 22.07 -24.04
N GLU A 67 22.48 22.66 -22.97
CA GLU A 67 23.28 23.13 -21.81
C GLU A 67 23.17 22.17 -20.59
N GLY A 68 22.31 21.16 -20.62
CA GLY A 68 22.09 20.27 -19.48
C GLY A 68 20.81 19.45 -19.56
N TYR A 69 20.00 19.50 -18.52
CA TYR A 69 18.75 18.73 -18.39
C TYR A 69 17.65 19.60 -17.84
N ASN A 70 16.43 19.42 -18.35
CA ASN A 70 15.20 19.95 -17.78
C ASN A 70 14.37 18.81 -17.19
N ILE A 71 13.91 18.97 -15.96
CA ILE A 71 13.13 18.00 -15.19
C ILE A 71 11.80 18.62 -14.85
N GLN A 72 10.69 17.99 -15.32
CA GLN A 72 9.35 18.47 -15.09
C GLN A 72 8.53 17.45 -14.30
N PHE A 73 7.77 17.95 -13.34
CA PHE A 73 6.91 17.14 -12.51
C PHE A 73 5.64 17.91 -12.13
N ASP A 74 4.49 17.32 -12.42
CA ASP A 74 3.18 17.87 -12.05
C ASP A 74 2.63 17.20 -10.80
N ASN A 75 1.95 17.98 -9.96
CA ASN A 75 1.30 17.52 -8.74
C ASN A 75 2.27 16.84 -7.77
N PHE A 76 3.39 17.50 -7.47
CA PHE A 76 4.37 17.00 -6.50
C PHE A 76 3.74 16.98 -5.10
N PRO A 77 3.69 15.81 -4.43
CA PRO A 77 2.98 15.65 -3.18
C PRO A 77 3.69 16.33 -2.01
N ALA A 78 2.90 16.71 -1.00
CA ALA A 78 3.46 17.08 0.30
C ALA A 78 4.31 15.92 0.87
N LYS A 79 5.38 16.25 1.57
CA LYS A 79 6.37 15.27 2.10
C LYS A 79 7.05 14.41 1.01
N GLY A 80 6.87 14.78 -0.25
CA GLY A 80 7.55 14.14 -1.37
C GLY A 80 9.06 14.40 -1.36
N LYS A 81 9.80 13.48 -1.99
CA LYS A 81 11.25 13.64 -2.23
C LYS A 81 11.51 13.57 -3.72
N LEU A 82 12.22 14.56 -4.24
CA LEU A 82 12.77 14.53 -5.58
C LEU A 82 14.25 14.23 -5.46
N GLU A 83 14.67 13.13 -6.03
CA GLU A 83 16.05 12.67 -6.05
C GLU A 83 16.58 12.74 -7.49
N LEU A 84 17.73 13.35 -7.66
CA LEU A 84 18.42 13.45 -8.93
C LEU A 84 19.71 12.62 -8.84
N HIS A 85 19.78 11.60 -9.65
CA HIS A 85 20.96 10.78 -9.87
C HIS A 85 21.52 11.05 -11.26
N ALA A 86 22.78 11.34 -11.36
CA ALA A 86 23.39 11.53 -12.67
C ALA A 86 24.85 11.08 -12.68
N TYR A 87 25.35 10.73 -13.85
CA TYR A 87 26.77 10.49 -14.04
C TYR A 87 27.26 11.07 -15.36
N TRP A 88 28.52 11.46 -15.38
CA TRP A 88 29.25 11.93 -16.55
C TRP A 88 30.58 11.22 -16.61
N PRO A 89 31.09 10.88 -17.81
CA PRO A 89 32.43 10.34 -17.97
C PRO A 89 33.47 11.31 -17.40
N MET A 90 34.46 10.78 -16.71
CA MET A 90 35.53 11.59 -16.16
C MET A 90 36.34 12.25 -17.26
N THR A 91 36.47 13.57 -17.20
CA THR A 91 37.28 14.38 -18.12
C THR A 91 38.40 15.14 -17.38
N ALA A 92 39.43 15.51 -18.09
CA ALA A 92 40.54 16.32 -17.50
C ALA A 92 40.03 17.65 -16.94
N SER A 93 39.02 18.26 -17.56
CA SER A 93 38.41 19.52 -17.09
C SER A 93 37.65 19.31 -15.77
N LEU A 94 36.94 18.22 -15.58
CA LEU A 94 36.28 17.90 -14.33
C LEU A 94 37.30 17.62 -13.21
N LYS A 95 38.41 16.94 -13.51
CA LYS A 95 39.48 16.70 -12.57
C LYS A 95 40.12 18.01 -12.10
N SER A 96 40.42 18.93 -13.01
CA SER A 96 41.11 20.20 -12.67
C SER A 96 40.23 21.17 -11.87
N LYS A 97 38.92 21.17 -12.11
CA LYS A 97 37.98 22.07 -11.43
C LYS A 97 37.60 21.63 -10.02
N ASN A 98 37.73 20.33 -9.71
CA ASN A 98 37.20 19.72 -8.47
C ASN A 98 38.24 18.83 -7.76
N SER A 99 39.48 19.21 -7.70
CA SER A 99 40.62 18.38 -7.30
C SER A 99 40.65 17.84 -5.86
N THR A 100 39.61 18.08 -5.05
CA THR A 100 39.66 17.79 -3.61
C THR A 100 39.13 16.44 -3.18
N ASN A 101 38.29 15.77 -3.97
CA ASN A 101 37.68 14.49 -3.59
C ASN A 101 37.65 13.49 -4.75
N ILE A 102 38.82 13.03 -5.17
CA ILE A 102 38.92 11.97 -6.17
C ILE A 102 38.99 10.62 -5.44
N ILE A 103 37.99 9.77 -5.70
CA ILE A 103 37.93 8.42 -5.17
C ILE A 103 38.61 7.49 -6.19
N ASP A 104 39.64 6.79 -5.74
CA ASP A 104 40.41 5.87 -6.61
C ASP A 104 39.69 4.53 -6.77
N SER A 105 38.50 4.59 -7.35
CA SER A 105 37.70 3.41 -7.71
C SER A 105 36.75 3.73 -8.87
N SER A 106 36.35 2.70 -9.62
CA SER A 106 35.31 2.79 -10.67
C SER A 106 33.91 2.78 -10.04
N ALA A 107 33.02 3.63 -10.51
CA ALA A 107 31.66 3.74 -9.99
C ALA A 107 30.56 3.56 -11.03
N LYS A 108 30.84 3.58 -12.33
CA LYS A 108 29.83 3.51 -13.39
C LYS A 108 28.94 2.26 -13.28
N ASP A 109 29.56 1.10 -13.14
CA ASP A 109 28.79 -0.17 -13.07
C ASP A 109 27.96 -0.24 -11.80
N LYS A 110 28.49 0.25 -10.69
CA LYS A 110 27.76 0.33 -9.42
C LYS A 110 26.56 1.29 -9.54
N PHE A 111 26.75 2.43 -10.17
CA PHE A 111 25.70 3.40 -10.43
C PHE A 111 24.57 2.81 -11.29
N LEU A 112 24.90 2.21 -12.43
CA LEU A 112 23.93 1.57 -13.32
C LEU A 112 23.18 0.41 -12.65
N LYS A 113 23.89 -0.34 -11.79
CA LYS A 113 23.23 -1.40 -11.00
C LYS A 113 22.24 -0.79 -10.01
N GLN A 114 22.57 0.28 -9.32
CA GLN A 114 21.65 0.98 -8.41
C GLN A 114 20.40 1.48 -9.15
N GLU A 115 20.55 2.09 -10.32
CA GLU A 115 19.41 2.52 -11.14
C GLU A 115 18.52 1.36 -11.57
N ASN A 116 19.11 0.28 -12.02
CA ASN A 116 18.36 -0.94 -12.37
C ASN A 116 17.63 -1.54 -11.16
N ASP A 117 18.26 -1.52 -9.98
CA ASP A 117 17.64 -1.98 -8.74
C ASP A 117 16.46 -1.09 -8.32
N ILE A 118 16.58 0.23 -8.47
CA ILE A 118 15.47 1.18 -8.21
C ILE A 118 14.29 0.86 -9.13
N VAL A 119 14.52 0.72 -10.43
CA VAL A 119 13.47 0.39 -11.41
C VAL A 119 12.82 -0.97 -11.10
N ARG A 120 13.63 -1.98 -10.79
CA ARG A 120 13.15 -3.33 -10.43
C ARG A 120 12.31 -3.29 -9.16
N ASN A 121 12.81 -2.68 -8.09
CA ASN A 121 12.13 -2.58 -6.80
C ASN A 121 10.81 -1.83 -6.95
N ARG A 122 10.78 -0.75 -7.72
CA ARG A 122 9.55 -0.04 -8.03
C ARG A 122 8.50 -0.94 -8.67
N LYS A 123 8.87 -1.75 -9.68
CA LYS A 123 7.95 -2.71 -10.30
C LYS A 123 7.43 -3.74 -9.28
N ILE A 124 8.32 -4.26 -8.42
CA ILE A 124 7.95 -5.22 -7.38
C ILE A 124 6.95 -4.60 -6.41
N TYR A 125 7.20 -3.39 -5.91
CA TYR A 125 6.27 -2.69 -5.01
C TYR A 125 4.92 -2.43 -5.67
N HIS A 126 4.89 -2.03 -6.94
CA HIS A 126 3.64 -1.87 -7.68
C HIS A 126 2.84 -3.19 -7.76
N ILE A 127 3.49 -4.31 -8.09
CA ILE A 127 2.85 -5.63 -8.16
C ILE A 127 2.31 -6.04 -6.78
N ILE A 128 3.08 -5.84 -5.71
CA ILE A 128 2.66 -6.19 -4.35
C ILE A 128 1.45 -5.34 -3.93
N PHE A 129 1.52 -4.01 -4.04
CA PHE A 129 0.50 -3.12 -3.52
C PHE A 129 -0.77 -3.07 -4.38
N TYR A 130 -0.66 -3.12 -5.70
CA TYR A 130 -1.81 -3.01 -6.60
C TYR A 130 -2.34 -4.35 -7.10
N GLY A 131 -1.58 -5.43 -6.95
CA GLY A 131 -1.97 -6.76 -7.36
C GLY A 131 -2.15 -7.71 -6.19
N LEU A 132 -1.06 -8.11 -5.55
CA LEU A 132 -1.04 -9.18 -4.57
C LEU A 132 -1.84 -8.83 -3.30
N PHE A 133 -1.67 -7.62 -2.77
CA PHE A 133 -2.37 -7.21 -1.55
C PHE A 133 -3.88 -7.09 -1.72
N PRO A 134 -4.43 -6.40 -2.74
CA PRO A 134 -5.86 -6.40 -3.00
C PRO A 134 -6.41 -7.79 -3.33
N GLY A 135 -5.66 -8.61 -4.07
CA GLY A 135 -6.03 -9.98 -4.36
C GLY A 135 -6.18 -10.83 -3.11
N LEU A 136 -5.23 -10.73 -2.17
CA LEU A 136 -5.29 -11.41 -0.88
C LEU A 136 -6.52 -10.96 -0.06
N LEU A 137 -6.78 -9.65 0.01
CA LEU A 137 -7.96 -9.12 0.71
C LEU A 137 -9.26 -9.66 0.11
N LEU A 138 -9.36 -9.74 -1.22
CA LEU A 138 -10.52 -10.28 -1.89
C LEU A 138 -10.73 -11.77 -1.54
N VAL A 139 -9.67 -12.57 -1.55
CA VAL A 139 -9.73 -13.98 -1.14
C VAL A 139 -10.19 -14.12 0.31
N LEU A 140 -9.63 -13.35 1.23
CA LEU A 140 -10.05 -13.35 2.64
C LEU A 140 -11.52 -12.94 2.80
N PHE A 141 -11.98 -11.96 2.03
CA PHE A 141 -13.36 -11.52 2.02
C PHE A 141 -14.30 -12.62 1.54
N VAL A 142 -13.97 -13.35 0.46
CA VAL A 142 -14.73 -14.49 -0.03
C VAL A 142 -14.79 -15.60 1.01
N ILE A 143 -13.67 -15.94 1.65
CA ILE A 143 -13.62 -16.93 2.74
C ILE A 143 -14.54 -16.51 3.88
N ALA A 144 -14.51 -15.25 4.30
CA ALA A 144 -15.37 -14.74 5.35
C ALA A 144 -16.87 -14.87 4.99
N ILE A 145 -17.24 -14.56 3.74
CA ILE A 145 -18.64 -14.76 3.27
C ILE A 145 -19.04 -16.22 3.31
N VAL A 146 -18.17 -17.13 2.84
CA VAL A 146 -18.46 -18.58 2.85
C VAL A 146 -18.65 -19.08 4.27
N LEU A 147 -17.75 -18.73 5.18
CA LEU A 147 -17.84 -19.10 6.59
C LEU A 147 -19.12 -18.54 7.23
N TYR A 148 -19.38 -17.23 7.02
CA TYR A 148 -20.61 -16.61 7.51
C TYR A 148 -21.87 -17.30 6.98
N SER A 149 -21.93 -17.56 5.67
CA SER A 149 -23.08 -18.22 5.06
C SER A 149 -23.28 -19.66 5.55
N SER A 150 -22.19 -20.38 5.82
CA SER A 150 -22.21 -21.74 6.39
C SER A 150 -22.80 -21.72 7.80
N VAL A 151 -22.31 -20.84 8.67
CA VAL A 151 -22.84 -20.67 10.03
C VAL A 151 -24.31 -20.25 9.98
N PHE A 152 -24.65 -19.27 9.15
CA PHE A 152 -26.02 -18.78 9.02
C PHE A 152 -26.98 -19.86 8.52
N ARG A 153 -26.55 -20.72 7.59
CA ARG A 153 -27.37 -21.85 7.12
C ARG A 153 -27.58 -22.92 8.21
N SER A 154 -26.52 -23.20 9.00
CA SER A 154 -26.61 -24.22 10.05
C SER A 154 -27.44 -23.77 11.25
N THR A 155 -27.66 -22.47 11.43
CA THR A 155 -28.40 -21.88 12.55
C THR A 155 -29.82 -21.50 12.17
N ARG A 156 -30.26 -21.67 10.91
CA ARG A 156 -31.64 -21.37 10.51
C ARG A 156 -32.61 -22.36 11.13
N PRO A 157 -33.70 -21.87 11.77
CA PRO A 157 -34.76 -22.75 12.21
C PRO A 157 -35.42 -23.47 11.01
N PRO A 158 -35.91 -24.68 11.19
CA PRO A 158 -36.67 -25.38 10.15
C PRO A 158 -37.81 -24.49 9.67
N ARG A 159 -37.94 -24.33 8.36
CA ARG A 159 -39.09 -23.60 7.79
C ARG A 159 -40.30 -24.49 7.84
N PHE A 160 -41.32 -24.05 8.57
CA PHE A 160 -42.62 -24.67 8.46
C PHE A 160 -43.19 -24.45 7.05
N PRO A 161 -43.89 -25.43 6.46
CA PRO A 161 -44.69 -25.25 5.25
C PRO A 161 -45.59 -24.02 5.41
N LYS A 162 -45.75 -23.20 4.36
CA LYS A 162 -46.59 -21.99 4.41
C LYS A 162 -48.01 -22.20 4.85
N ASP A 163 -48.52 -23.41 4.68
CA ASP A 163 -49.90 -23.80 4.99
C ASP A 163 -50.03 -24.57 6.31
N SER A 164 -48.94 -24.72 7.08
CA SER A 164 -49.05 -25.35 8.41
C SER A 164 -49.74 -24.40 9.37
N ARG A 165 -50.98 -24.72 9.69
CA ARG A 165 -51.75 -24.09 10.74
C ARG A 165 -51.70 -25.00 11.96
N LEU A 166 -51.06 -24.54 13.03
CA LEU A 166 -51.10 -25.20 14.33
C LEU A 166 -52.43 -24.86 14.97
N TYR A 167 -53.43 -25.76 14.78
CA TYR A 167 -54.74 -25.63 15.44
C TYR A 167 -54.79 -26.32 16.79
N ASP A 168 -53.85 -27.23 17.04
CA ASP A 168 -53.77 -27.92 18.32
C ASP A 168 -52.72 -27.25 19.19
N ILE A 169 -53.06 -27.09 20.49
CA ILE A 169 -52.09 -26.68 21.48
C ILE A 169 -50.97 -27.70 21.45
N PRO A 170 -49.73 -27.31 21.22
CA PRO A 170 -48.61 -28.25 21.22
C PRO A 170 -48.66 -29.02 22.54
N GLN A 171 -48.67 -30.36 22.44
CA GLN A 171 -48.64 -31.25 23.60
C GLN A 171 -47.65 -30.72 24.60
N ASN A 172 -47.84 -30.94 25.91
CA ASN A 172 -47.01 -30.48 27.03
C ASN A 172 -45.53 -30.86 26.87
N LEU A 173 -44.87 -30.23 25.90
CA LEU A 173 -43.43 -30.32 25.74
C LEU A 173 -42.80 -29.22 26.58
N ALA A 174 -41.93 -29.60 27.49
CA ALA A 174 -41.21 -28.65 28.32
C ALA A 174 -40.56 -27.55 27.44
N PRO A 175 -40.59 -26.26 27.83
CA PRO A 175 -40.13 -25.14 27.04
C PRO A 175 -38.70 -25.32 26.51
N LEU A 176 -37.83 -25.99 27.24
CA LEU A 176 -36.49 -26.36 26.83
C LEU A 176 -36.44 -27.31 25.64
N VAL A 177 -37.34 -28.33 25.61
CA VAL A 177 -37.42 -29.30 24.52
C VAL A 177 -37.97 -28.62 23.27
N LEU A 178 -38.90 -27.70 23.44
CA LEU A 178 -39.46 -26.91 22.34
C LEU A 178 -38.42 -25.95 21.75
N ALA A 179 -37.68 -25.30 22.59
CA ALA A 179 -36.57 -24.42 22.17
C ALA A 179 -35.48 -25.18 21.40
N GLN A 180 -35.13 -26.40 21.86
CA GLN A 180 -34.13 -27.23 21.22
C GLN A 180 -34.63 -27.80 19.86
N ASN A 181 -35.81 -28.34 19.81
CA ASN A 181 -36.32 -29.06 18.64
C ASN A 181 -36.94 -28.15 17.57
N VAL A 182 -37.63 -27.09 18.00
CA VAL A 182 -38.34 -26.19 17.07
C VAL A 182 -37.45 -25.00 16.68
N TYR A 183 -36.73 -24.45 17.62
CA TYR A 183 -35.90 -23.27 17.38
C TYR A 183 -34.44 -23.62 17.16
N ASN A 184 -34.06 -24.91 17.19
CA ASN A 184 -32.68 -25.40 17.01
C ASN A 184 -31.66 -24.64 17.89
N GLN A 185 -32.08 -24.28 19.08
CA GLN A 185 -31.26 -23.59 20.07
C GLN A 185 -30.22 -24.58 20.62
N ARG A 186 -28.95 -24.30 20.38
CA ARG A 186 -27.86 -24.98 21.08
C ARG A 186 -27.63 -24.25 22.40
N PHE A 187 -27.82 -24.97 23.51
CA PHE A 187 -27.50 -24.46 24.84
C PHE A 187 -25.99 -24.48 25.05
N ASP A 188 -25.31 -23.57 24.42
CA ASP A 188 -23.89 -23.37 24.67
C ASP A 188 -23.70 -22.14 25.56
N ILE A 189 -22.98 -22.34 26.66
CA ILE A 189 -22.72 -21.32 27.69
C ILE A 189 -21.82 -20.18 27.17
N SER A 190 -21.26 -20.33 25.99
CA SER A 190 -20.27 -19.40 25.42
C SER A 190 -20.80 -18.06 24.88
N GLY A 191 -22.09 -17.79 25.01
CA GLY A 191 -22.67 -16.46 24.71
C GLY A 191 -22.72 -16.04 23.23
N LEU A 192 -22.02 -16.73 22.33
CA LEU A 192 -21.96 -16.40 20.90
C LEU A 192 -23.25 -16.72 20.13
N ASN A 193 -24.05 -17.64 20.65
CA ASN A 193 -25.31 -18.04 20.02
C ASN A 193 -26.51 -17.13 20.36
N SER A 194 -26.35 -16.22 21.31
CA SER A 194 -27.43 -15.30 21.72
C SER A 194 -27.72 -14.20 20.68
N VAL A 195 -26.81 -13.98 19.74
CA VAL A 195 -26.98 -12.94 18.71
C VAL A 195 -27.89 -13.35 17.57
N THR A 196 -28.09 -14.66 17.36
CA THR A 196 -28.85 -15.19 16.21
C THR A 196 -30.31 -15.44 16.47
N TYR A 197 -30.74 -15.55 17.74
CA TYR A 197 -32.11 -15.80 18.13
C TYR A 197 -32.55 -14.91 19.29
N GLN A 198 -33.74 -14.32 19.18
CA GLN A 198 -34.27 -13.32 20.14
C GLN A 198 -34.69 -13.92 21.49
N ILE A 199 -34.47 -15.22 21.73
CA ILE A 199 -34.82 -15.86 22.98
C ILE A 199 -33.58 -16.01 23.84
N SER A 200 -33.46 -15.19 24.88
CA SER A 200 -32.32 -15.27 25.82
C SER A 200 -32.47 -16.53 26.71
N PHE A 201 -31.31 -17.08 27.13
CA PHE A 201 -31.27 -18.21 28.09
C PHE A 201 -32.11 -17.93 29.35
N ASN A 202 -32.07 -16.71 29.86
CA ASN A 202 -32.86 -16.30 31.04
C ASN A 202 -34.36 -16.41 30.81
N HIS A 203 -34.86 -16.03 29.63
CA HIS A 203 -36.28 -16.19 29.30
C HIS A 203 -36.70 -17.66 29.20
N MET A 204 -35.80 -18.52 28.71
CA MET A 204 -36.08 -19.96 28.66
C MET A 204 -36.12 -20.61 30.04
N VAL A 205 -35.21 -20.23 30.93
CA VAL A 205 -35.19 -20.67 32.31
C VAL A 205 -36.47 -20.21 33.05
N GLN A 206 -36.85 -18.95 32.87
CA GLN A 206 -38.09 -18.41 33.44
C GLN A 206 -39.31 -19.16 32.93
N ALA A 207 -39.42 -19.42 31.61
CA ALA A 207 -40.51 -20.18 31.03
C ALA A 207 -40.57 -21.61 31.57
N THR A 208 -39.41 -22.27 31.76
CA THR A 208 -39.36 -23.63 32.33
C THR A 208 -39.77 -23.64 33.81
N ILE A 209 -39.39 -22.63 34.58
CA ILE A 209 -39.81 -22.51 36.00
C ILE A 209 -41.33 -22.29 36.07
N LEU A 210 -41.89 -21.45 35.19
CA LEU A 210 -43.33 -21.21 35.11
C LEU A 210 -44.14 -22.45 34.68
N ASP A 211 -43.55 -23.33 33.88
CA ASP A 211 -44.17 -24.59 33.44
C ASP A 211 -44.21 -25.67 34.54
N LEU A 212 -43.35 -25.51 35.56
CA LEU A 212 -43.27 -26.43 36.71
C LEU A 212 -44.17 -26.07 37.90
N ILE A 213 -44.83 -24.91 37.86
CA ILE A 213 -45.76 -24.42 38.87
C ILE A 213 -47.20 -24.70 38.44
#